data_dbdaed5708e8b192e092fef463af54c0
#
_entry.id   dbdaed5708e8b192e092fef463af54c0
#
_cell.length_a   1.000
_cell.length_b   1.000
_cell.length_c   1.000
_cell.angle_alpha   90.00
_cell.angle_beta   90.00
_cell.angle_gamma   90.00
#
_symmetry.space_group_name_H-M   'P 1'
#
loop_
_entity.id
_entity.type
_entity.pdbx_description
1 polymer ?
#
loop_
_entity_poly.entity_id
_entity_poly.type
_entity_poly.pdbx_seq_one_letter_code
_entity_poly.pdbx_strand_id
1 'polypeptide(L)'
;MTDTLNNKRMSRIKSTEINKAYIQRLKEKFGFKYDYTPAQIGINLSIQKGKNFEVSEFELSDNRGKEYDEDTLFGSINGKSNRAIYKAILDNHYNKNLEDEDFYKLVKLHLDHGIETLTKEVLNVDRGKNAHVDYLMSVVKNGLGNVSDTYINSNTVKKDHKAFDGLIEIELGILSADGSPVNVRFNDRNALDPQHIAIAGMAGSGKTELMKDILYQINQKGEGDLKFIFFDYKGEGQSGQLKTFLKATNCEFVDIKEKAFQFNPLAYVNIANERARDGHIKMFRDAVLAIDRRMGAKQRNYLETVLQNCFNNSKRTGKHPNINDIHAELHQYYEDNRIALDTLTSVMDELAGSNMTVFEDGGDGIKLSDKNVYLSLPSTLGKMARQAIVFMVLNYIYAEFIDTNDVQIQENGIKPMRYVVVIDEAHNFLGSVNMREILEKMLREIRSKGVSVMMISQGMEDYKQQGFDFASQVKLAILLNVQNKHINTAKYFLGTPTSEATLSRALQSLEPQKAIINLKEPQLFEISQFWKRKL
;
A
#
# COMPACT_ATOMS: atom_id res chain seq x y z
N MET A 1 -27.74 -17.38 -51.56
CA MET A 1 -26.47 -18.13 -51.41
C MET A 1 -25.25 -17.37 -51.99
N THR A 2 -25.37 -16.13 -52.37
CA THR A 2 -24.28 -15.31 -52.98
C THR A 2 -23.65 -14.32 -52.01
N ASP A 3 -24.25 -14.04 -50.86
CA ASP A 3 -23.71 -13.04 -49.89
C ASP A 3 -22.68 -13.60 -48.89
N THR A 4 -22.63 -14.92 -48.73
CA THR A 4 -21.70 -15.57 -47.77
C THR A 4 -20.30 -15.80 -48.34
N LEU A 5 -20.11 -15.70 -49.64
CA LEU A 5 -18.82 -15.88 -50.31
C LEU A 5 -17.99 -14.56 -50.40
N ASN A 6 -18.64 -13.40 -50.38
CA ASN A 6 -17.95 -12.09 -50.38
C ASN A 6 -17.42 -11.68 -48.99
N ASN A 7 -18.09 -12.08 -47.92
CA ASN A 7 -17.63 -11.79 -46.56
C ASN A 7 -16.35 -12.57 -46.12
N LYS A 8 -16.04 -13.69 -46.78
CA LYS A 8 -14.82 -14.48 -46.48
C LYS A 8 -13.53 -13.91 -47.10
N ARG A 9 -13.63 -12.98 -48.07
CA ARG A 9 -12.47 -12.38 -48.74
C ARG A 9 -11.90 -11.15 -48.01
N MET A 10 -12.66 -10.48 -47.12
CA MET A 10 -12.22 -9.27 -46.40
C MET A 10 -11.47 -9.54 -45.08
N SER A 11 -11.40 -10.77 -44.60
CA SER A 11 -10.77 -11.11 -43.30
C SER A 11 -9.23 -11.25 -43.34
N ARG A 12 -8.58 -10.93 -44.45
CA ARG A 12 -7.13 -11.07 -44.60
C ARG A 12 -6.49 -9.74 -44.99
N ILE A 13 -5.55 -9.28 -44.16
CA ILE A 13 -4.82 -8.03 -44.35
C ILE A 13 -3.43 -8.35 -44.88
N LYS A 14 -3.01 -7.70 -45.96
CA LYS A 14 -1.68 -7.84 -46.56
C LYS A 14 -0.88 -6.56 -46.45
N SER A 15 0.37 -6.65 -46.02
CA SER A 15 1.31 -5.54 -46.10
C SER A 15 1.76 -5.28 -47.55
N THR A 16 2.47 -4.17 -47.76
CA THR A 16 3.21 -3.97 -48.99
C THR A 16 4.37 -4.96 -49.12
N GLU A 17 4.87 -5.19 -50.35
CA GLU A 17 6.00 -6.06 -50.62
C GLU A 17 7.29 -5.61 -49.91
N ILE A 18 7.53 -4.30 -49.87
CA ILE A 18 8.66 -3.69 -49.15
C ILE A 18 8.57 -3.99 -47.65
N ASN A 19 7.39 -3.85 -47.08
CA ASN A 19 7.16 -4.09 -45.64
C ASN A 19 7.33 -5.55 -45.23
N LYS A 20 7.15 -6.51 -46.15
CA LYS A 20 7.47 -7.91 -45.89
C LYS A 20 8.94 -8.10 -45.50
N ALA A 21 9.86 -7.44 -46.22
CA ALA A 21 11.28 -7.51 -45.88
C ALA A 21 11.61 -6.78 -44.58
N TYR A 22 10.96 -5.64 -44.33
CA TYR A 22 11.13 -4.89 -43.08
C TYR A 22 10.62 -5.67 -41.86
N ILE A 23 9.47 -6.31 -41.94
CA ILE A 23 8.91 -7.15 -40.88
C ILE A 23 9.89 -8.26 -40.50
N GLN A 24 10.50 -8.93 -41.48
CA GLN A 24 11.48 -9.98 -41.21
C GLN A 24 12.73 -9.42 -40.51
N ARG A 25 13.27 -8.31 -40.95
CA ARG A 25 14.43 -7.65 -40.35
C ARG A 25 14.15 -7.16 -38.93
N LEU A 26 12.95 -6.59 -38.70
CA LEU A 26 12.51 -6.15 -37.35
C LEU A 26 12.35 -7.34 -36.41
N LYS A 27 11.75 -8.44 -36.88
CA LYS A 27 11.62 -9.69 -36.13
C LYS A 27 12.98 -10.19 -35.65
N GLU A 28 13.97 -10.25 -36.54
CA GLU A 28 15.32 -10.68 -36.22
C GLU A 28 16.03 -9.72 -35.26
N LYS A 29 15.93 -8.39 -35.50
CA LYS A 29 16.58 -7.37 -34.67
C LYS A 29 16.06 -7.36 -33.25
N PHE A 30 14.73 -7.56 -33.04
CA PHE A 30 14.10 -7.60 -31.73
C PHE A 30 14.09 -9.00 -31.09
N GLY A 31 14.46 -10.05 -31.83
CA GLY A 31 14.39 -11.43 -31.35
C GLY A 31 12.95 -11.95 -31.18
N PHE A 32 12.00 -11.40 -31.92
CA PHE A 32 10.60 -11.86 -31.83
C PHE A 32 10.41 -13.26 -32.41
N LYS A 33 9.61 -14.08 -31.75
CA LYS A 33 9.29 -15.43 -32.21
C LYS A 33 8.43 -15.41 -33.48
N TYR A 34 7.52 -14.44 -33.59
CA TYR A 34 6.51 -14.39 -34.65
C TYR A 34 6.61 -13.10 -35.46
N ASP A 35 6.31 -13.17 -36.74
CA ASP A 35 6.33 -12.04 -37.68
C ASP A 35 5.12 -11.10 -37.56
N TYR A 36 4.06 -11.52 -36.91
CA TYR A 36 2.92 -10.63 -36.60
C TYR A 36 3.21 -9.65 -35.46
N THR A 37 4.19 -9.94 -34.60
CA THR A 37 4.53 -9.04 -33.47
C THR A 37 5.02 -7.66 -33.95
N PRO A 38 5.96 -7.52 -34.90
CA PRO A 38 6.26 -6.21 -35.51
C PRO A 38 5.05 -5.54 -36.15
N ALA A 39 4.15 -6.32 -36.79
CA ALA A 39 2.95 -5.79 -37.43
C ALA A 39 1.99 -5.15 -36.40
N GLN A 40 1.75 -5.83 -35.29
CA GLN A 40 0.94 -5.29 -34.17
C GLN A 40 1.54 -4.01 -33.59
N ILE A 41 2.86 -4.00 -33.35
CA ILE A 41 3.57 -2.80 -32.87
C ILE A 41 3.44 -1.67 -33.89
N GLY A 42 3.60 -1.96 -35.18
CA GLY A 42 3.51 -0.98 -36.24
C GLY A 42 2.14 -0.30 -36.31
N ILE A 43 1.04 -1.06 -36.30
CA ILE A 43 -0.32 -0.50 -36.29
C ILE A 43 -0.49 0.49 -35.12
N ASN A 44 -0.16 0.04 -33.92
CA ASN A 44 -0.33 0.87 -32.72
C ASN A 44 0.58 2.11 -32.76
N LEU A 45 1.80 2.00 -33.23
CA LEU A 45 2.73 3.12 -33.38
C LEU A 45 2.22 4.17 -34.39
N SER A 46 1.65 3.73 -35.51
CA SER A 46 1.07 4.63 -36.52
C SER A 46 -0.09 5.44 -35.94
N ILE A 47 -0.99 4.78 -35.21
CA ILE A 47 -2.13 5.42 -34.54
C ILE A 47 -1.64 6.38 -33.45
N GLN A 48 -0.69 5.96 -32.61
CA GLN A 48 -0.11 6.77 -31.54
C GLN A 48 0.55 8.06 -32.07
N LYS A 49 1.16 8.00 -33.25
CA LYS A 49 1.75 9.19 -33.90
C LYS A 49 0.71 10.12 -34.50
N GLY A 50 -0.57 9.82 -34.35
CA GLY A 50 -1.66 10.65 -34.87
C GLY A 50 -1.74 10.68 -36.41
N LYS A 51 -1.21 9.67 -37.11
CA LYS A 51 -1.27 9.62 -38.57
C LYS A 51 -2.70 9.32 -39.01
N ASN A 52 -3.26 10.19 -39.84
CA ASN A 52 -4.55 9.99 -40.50
C ASN A 52 -4.36 9.59 -41.95
N PHE A 53 -5.26 8.77 -42.48
CA PHE A 53 -5.33 8.32 -43.83
C PHE A 53 -6.74 8.53 -44.41
N GLU A 54 -6.82 8.81 -45.70
CA GLU A 54 -8.07 8.71 -46.44
C GLU A 54 -8.24 7.25 -46.92
N VAL A 55 -9.47 6.74 -46.89
CA VAL A 55 -9.75 5.35 -47.32
C VAL A 55 -9.35 5.12 -48.81
N SER A 56 -9.41 6.18 -49.61
CA SER A 56 -8.95 6.18 -51.00
C SER A 56 -7.46 5.90 -51.19
N GLU A 57 -6.62 6.17 -50.17
CA GLU A 57 -5.19 5.89 -50.21
C GLU A 57 -4.90 4.38 -50.28
N PHE A 58 -5.85 3.54 -49.88
CA PHE A 58 -5.75 2.10 -50.00
C PHE A 58 -5.55 1.61 -51.44
N GLU A 59 -6.20 2.24 -52.40
CA GLU A 59 -6.11 1.88 -53.82
C GLU A 59 -4.71 2.17 -54.39
N LEU A 60 -3.95 3.05 -53.76
CA LEU A 60 -2.59 3.42 -54.17
C LEU A 60 -1.53 2.48 -53.54
N SER A 61 -1.92 1.64 -52.60
CA SER A 61 -1.02 0.74 -51.86
C SER A 61 -1.00 -0.66 -52.47
N ASP A 62 0.17 -1.28 -52.59
CA ASP A 62 0.24 -2.66 -53.07
C ASP A 62 -0.15 -3.66 -51.96
N ASN A 63 -0.59 -4.86 -52.35
CA ASN A 63 -1.05 -5.95 -51.49
C ASN A 63 -0.27 -7.23 -51.74
N ARG A 64 1.05 -7.14 -52.01
CA ARG A 64 1.92 -8.27 -52.40
C ARG A 64 2.80 -8.78 -51.26
N GLY A 65 2.71 -8.16 -50.09
CA GLY A 65 3.53 -8.46 -48.94
C GLY A 65 3.03 -9.65 -48.10
N LYS A 66 3.31 -9.59 -46.79
CA LYS A 66 2.89 -10.62 -45.83
C LYS A 66 1.40 -10.55 -45.53
N GLU A 67 0.76 -11.71 -45.57
CA GLU A 67 -0.67 -11.87 -45.28
C GLU A 67 -0.90 -12.28 -43.82
N TYR A 68 -1.87 -11.65 -43.18
CA TYR A 68 -2.30 -11.94 -41.81
C TYR A 68 -3.82 -12.17 -41.77
N ASP A 69 -4.27 -13.18 -41.01
CA ASP A 69 -5.65 -13.30 -40.61
C ASP A 69 -5.93 -12.42 -39.37
N GLU A 70 -7.21 -12.22 -39.08
CA GLU A 70 -7.67 -11.36 -37.97
C GLU A 70 -7.16 -11.81 -36.63
N ASP A 71 -7.24 -13.11 -36.32
CA ASP A 71 -6.88 -13.66 -35.03
C ASP A 71 -5.38 -13.53 -34.78
N THR A 72 -4.58 -13.66 -35.84
CA THR A 72 -3.13 -13.45 -35.80
C THR A 72 -2.77 -11.98 -35.65
N LEU A 73 -3.42 -11.09 -36.40
CA LEU A 73 -3.07 -9.67 -36.41
C LEU A 73 -3.57 -8.92 -35.19
N PHE A 74 -4.78 -9.18 -34.75
CA PHE A 74 -5.35 -8.50 -33.58
C PHE A 74 -5.11 -9.27 -32.28
N GLY A 75 -4.75 -10.55 -32.37
CA GLY A 75 -4.63 -11.43 -31.23
C GLY A 75 -5.98 -11.82 -30.64
N SER A 76 -5.96 -12.70 -29.66
CA SER A 76 -7.17 -13.13 -28.96
C SER A 76 -6.95 -13.23 -27.45
N ILE A 77 -7.97 -12.93 -26.67
CA ILE A 77 -8.01 -13.11 -25.23
C ILE A 77 -9.14 -14.07 -24.90
N ASN A 78 -8.83 -15.17 -24.21
CA ASN A 78 -9.82 -16.21 -23.86
C ASN A 78 -10.60 -16.75 -25.07
N GLY A 79 -9.93 -16.92 -26.22
CA GLY A 79 -10.53 -17.42 -27.45
C GLY A 79 -11.43 -16.43 -28.19
N LYS A 80 -11.49 -15.17 -27.79
CA LYS A 80 -12.21 -14.08 -28.46
C LYS A 80 -11.22 -13.14 -29.14
N SER A 81 -11.43 -12.84 -30.42
CA SER A 81 -10.62 -11.90 -31.19
C SER A 81 -10.67 -10.49 -30.59
N ASN A 82 -9.52 -9.81 -30.54
CA ASN A 82 -9.43 -8.42 -30.12
C ASN A 82 -9.84 -7.42 -31.21
N ARG A 83 -10.41 -7.87 -32.33
CA ARG A 83 -10.87 -7.01 -33.44
C ARG A 83 -11.73 -5.85 -32.95
N ALA A 84 -12.67 -6.11 -32.03
CA ALA A 84 -13.55 -5.07 -31.49
C ALA A 84 -12.78 -3.95 -30.78
N ILE A 85 -11.64 -4.26 -30.14
CA ILE A 85 -10.76 -3.28 -29.50
C ILE A 85 -10.10 -2.39 -30.55
N TYR A 86 -9.51 -3.00 -31.60
CA TYR A 86 -8.88 -2.25 -32.68
C TYR A 86 -9.90 -1.39 -33.44
N LYS A 87 -11.13 -1.89 -33.62
CA LYS A 87 -12.21 -1.09 -34.23
C LYS A 87 -12.56 0.12 -33.37
N ALA A 88 -12.75 -0.06 -32.06
CA ALA A 88 -13.04 1.04 -31.16
C ALA A 88 -11.91 2.10 -31.12
N ILE A 89 -10.64 1.65 -31.19
CA ILE A 89 -9.47 2.55 -31.24
C ILE A 89 -9.50 3.38 -32.53
N LEU A 90 -9.77 2.75 -33.69
CA LEU A 90 -9.81 3.45 -34.96
C LEU A 90 -11.05 4.33 -35.08
N ASP A 91 -12.23 3.89 -34.63
CA ASP A 91 -13.43 4.72 -34.57
C ASP A 91 -13.19 6.02 -33.79
N ASN A 92 -12.51 5.92 -32.64
CA ASN A 92 -12.12 7.07 -31.83
C ASN A 92 -11.05 7.93 -32.52
N HIS A 93 -10.03 7.31 -33.14
CA HIS A 93 -8.96 8.02 -33.83
C HIS A 93 -9.47 8.87 -35.00
N TYR A 94 -10.45 8.34 -35.76
CA TYR A 94 -11.07 9.03 -36.90
C TYR A 94 -12.34 9.81 -36.51
N ASN A 95 -12.74 9.77 -35.25
CA ASN A 95 -13.99 10.36 -34.74
C ASN A 95 -15.22 9.97 -35.58
N LYS A 96 -15.28 8.73 -36.01
CA LYS A 96 -16.29 8.19 -36.94
C LYS A 96 -16.54 6.71 -36.66
N ASN A 97 -17.79 6.26 -36.74
CA ASN A 97 -18.08 4.81 -36.71
C ASN A 97 -17.76 4.24 -38.10
N LEU A 98 -16.66 3.51 -38.20
CA LEU A 98 -16.17 2.93 -39.46
C LEU A 98 -16.99 1.72 -39.87
N GLU A 99 -17.34 1.63 -41.15
CA GLU A 99 -17.85 0.39 -41.70
C GLU A 99 -16.73 -0.64 -41.81
N ASP A 100 -17.07 -1.93 -41.83
CA ASP A 100 -16.07 -3.01 -41.80
C ASP A 100 -15.06 -2.93 -42.93
N GLU A 101 -15.50 -2.54 -44.13
CA GLU A 101 -14.62 -2.38 -45.27
C GLU A 101 -13.58 -1.26 -45.07
N ASP A 102 -14.02 -0.10 -44.59
CA ASP A 102 -13.16 1.04 -44.29
C ASP A 102 -12.18 0.71 -43.13
N PHE A 103 -12.68 0.00 -42.12
CA PHE A 103 -11.84 -0.46 -41.02
C PHE A 103 -10.65 -1.29 -41.49
N TYR A 104 -10.87 -2.30 -42.35
CA TYR A 104 -9.76 -3.14 -42.85
C TYR A 104 -8.79 -2.37 -43.74
N LYS A 105 -9.29 -1.46 -44.57
CA LYS A 105 -8.46 -0.59 -45.42
C LYS A 105 -7.56 0.31 -44.57
N LEU A 106 -8.11 0.91 -43.53
CA LEU A 106 -7.35 1.79 -42.61
C LEU A 106 -6.36 1.00 -41.75
N VAL A 107 -6.73 -0.19 -41.26
CA VAL A 107 -5.79 -1.08 -40.55
C VAL A 107 -4.57 -1.40 -41.41
N LYS A 108 -4.77 -1.67 -42.70
CA LYS A 108 -3.67 -1.93 -43.64
C LYS A 108 -2.76 -0.70 -43.80
N LEU A 109 -3.33 0.48 -43.96
CA LEU A 109 -2.55 1.70 -44.12
C LEU A 109 -1.75 2.04 -42.86
N HIS A 110 -2.35 1.83 -41.69
CA HIS A 110 -1.63 1.96 -40.40
C HIS A 110 -0.55 0.89 -40.22
N LEU A 111 -0.78 -0.35 -40.66
CA LEU A 111 0.22 -1.40 -40.67
C LEU A 111 1.46 -0.97 -41.48
N ASP A 112 1.24 -0.56 -42.72
CA ASP A 112 2.34 -0.21 -43.63
C ASP A 112 3.13 1.00 -43.14
N HIS A 113 2.45 2.09 -42.80
CA HIS A 113 3.10 3.28 -42.25
C HIS A 113 3.85 2.99 -40.93
N GLY A 114 3.26 2.16 -40.07
CA GLY A 114 3.87 1.82 -38.76
C GLY A 114 5.13 0.97 -38.93
N ILE A 115 5.14 0.01 -39.86
CA ILE A 115 6.32 -0.79 -40.18
C ILE A 115 7.45 0.07 -40.78
N GLU A 116 7.11 0.98 -41.69
CA GLU A 116 8.10 1.91 -42.24
C GLU A 116 8.67 2.84 -41.17
N THR A 117 7.81 3.36 -40.30
CA THR A 117 8.21 4.22 -39.19
C THR A 117 9.12 3.48 -38.21
N LEU A 118 8.73 2.28 -37.79
CA LEU A 118 9.52 1.42 -36.90
C LEU A 118 10.87 1.08 -37.51
N THR A 119 10.90 0.81 -38.81
CA THR A 119 12.14 0.53 -39.57
C THR A 119 13.07 1.74 -39.57
N LYS A 120 12.55 2.95 -39.84
CA LYS A 120 13.34 4.18 -39.82
C LYS A 120 13.93 4.45 -38.43
N GLU A 121 13.15 4.23 -37.38
CA GLU A 121 13.55 4.56 -36.01
C GLU A 121 14.48 3.50 -35.38
N VAL A 122 14.45 2.24 -35.82
CA VAL A 122 15.19 1.15 -35.20
C VAL A 122 16.32 0.61 -36.09
N LEU A 123 16.08 0.41 -37.39
CA LEU A 123 17.06 -0.22 -38.28
C LEU A 123 18.04 0.77 -38.89
N ASN A 124 17.63 2.02 -39.09
CA ASN A 124 18.43 3.04 -39.75
C ASN A 124 19.23 3.94 -38.80
N VAL A 125 19.15 3.69 -37.48
CA VAL A 125 19.85 4.48 -36.47
C VAL A 125 20.89 3.57 -35.80
N ASP A 126 22.17 3.91 -35.98
CA ASP A 126 23.27 3.21 -35.31
C ASP A 126 23.42 3.67 -33.86
N ARG A 127 22.68 3.05 -32.92
CA ARG A 127 22.66 3.37 -31.51
C ARG A 127 23.21 2.27 -30.60
N GLY A 128 24.14 1.45 -31.08
CA GLY A 128 24.77 0.41 -30.28
C GLY A 128 23.97 -0.89 -30.14
N LYS A 129 24.53 -1.88 -29.42
CA LYS A 129 23.99 -3.26 -29.36
C LYS A 129 22.56 -3.39 -28.77
N ASN A 130 22.13 -2.48 -27.90
CA ASN A 130 20.85 -2.57 -27.19
C ASN A 130 19.81 -1.51 -27.63
N ALA A 131 20.06 -0.77 -28.71
CA ALA A 131 19.19 0.31 -29.19
C ALA A 131 17.72 -0.08 -29.41
N HIS A 132 17.46 -1.34 -29.78
CA HIS A 132 16.11 -1.87 -29.93
C HIS A 132 15.36 -2.02 -28.60
N VAL A 133 16.06 -2.39 -27.51
CA VAL A 133 15.49 -2.48 -26.16
C VAL A 133 15.19 -1.07 -25.65
N ASP A 134 16.12 -0.14 -25.78
CA ASP A 134 15.96 1.25 -25.37
C ASP A 134 14.79 1.92 -26.13
N TYR A 135 14.64 1.59 -27.41
CA TYR A 135 13.52 2.07 -28.22
C TYR A 135 12.18 1.56 -27.69
N LEU A 136 12.04 0.24 -27.43
CA LEU A 136 10.82 -0.32 -26.87
C LEU A 136 10.49 0.27 -25.49
N MET A 137 11.51 0.45 -24.66
CA MET A 137 11.34 1.10 -23.37
C MET A 137 10.87 2.55 -23.50
N SER A 138 11.37 3.29 -24.50
CA SER A 138 10.91 4.66 -24.77
C SER A 138 9.46 4.71 -25.25
N VAL A 139 9.06 3.77 -26.12
CA VAL A 139 7.67 3.67 -26.61
C VAL A 139 6.72 3.35 -25.46
N VAL A 140 7.09 2.42 -24.57
CA VAL A 140 6.30 2.09 -23.38
C VAL A 140 6.19 3.30 -22.44
N LYS A 141 7.30 3.99 -22.16
CA LYS A 141 7.30 5.21 -21.32
C LYS A 141 6.43 6.31 -21.91
N ASN A 142 6.53 6.55 -23.22
CA ASN A 142 5.71 7.57 -23.90
C ASN A 142 4.23 7.19 -23.93
N GLY A 143 3.91 5.90 -24.11
CA GLY A 143 2.55 5.38 -24.02
C GLY A 143 1.95 5.58 -22.62
N LEU A 144 2.72 5.29 -21.58
CA LEU A 144 2.31 5.51 -20.19
C LEU A 144 2.15 7.00 -19.86
N GLY A 145 3.01 7.87 -20.39
CA GLY A 145 2.91 9.33 -20.19
C GLY A 145 1.68 9.98 -20.84
N ASN A 146 1.10 9.35 -21.86
CA ASN A 146 -0.11 9.82 -22.54
C ASN A 146 -1.43 9.26 -21.98
N VAL A 147 -1.33 8.29 -21.06
CA VAL A 147 -2.51 7.78 -20.33
C VAL A 147 -2.79 8.75 -19.20
N SER A 148 -3.99 9.35 -19.18
CA SER A 148 -4.38 10.26 -18.09
C SER A 148 -4.22 9.52 -16.74
N ASP A 149 -3.80 10.23 -15.69
CA ASP A 149 -3.60 9.71 -14.35
C ASP A 149 -4.77 8.87 -13.83
N THR A 150 -5.98 9.11 -14.34
CA THR A 150 -7.19 8.32 -14.03
C THR A 150 -7.13 6.87 -14.52
N TYR A 151 -6.44 6.58 -15.64
CA TYR A 151 -6.28 5.21 -16.17
C TYR A 151 -5.04 4.49 -15.63
N ILE A 152 -3.98 5.23 -15.29
CA ILE A 152 -2.76 4.67 -14.70
C ILE A 152 -3.03 4.23 -13.26
N ASN A 153 -3.90 4.94 -12.54
CA ASN A 153 -4.29 4.60 -11.17
C ASN A 153 -5.15 3.32 -11.06
N SER A 154 -5.65 2.76 -12.17
CA SER A 154 -6.42 1.50 -12.16
C SER A 154 -5.60 0.25 -12.45
N ASN A 155 -4.36 0.36 -12.99
CA ASN A 155 -3.54 -0.81 -13.36
C ASN A 155 -2.08 -0.66 -12.91
N THR A 156 -1.74 -1.22 -11.76
CA THR A 156 -0.39 -1.63 -11.32
C THR A 156 0.72 -0.56 -11.31
N VAL A 157 0.43 0.72 -11.14
CA VAL A 157 1.41 1.62 -10.55
C VAL A 157 1.38 1.33 -9.05
N LYS A 158 2.44 0.71 -8.51
CA LYS A 158 2.65 0.69 -7.08
C LYS A 158 2.47 2.12 -6.61
N LYS A 159 1.53 2.38 -5.70
CA LYS A 159 1.31 3.72 -5.12
C LYS A 159 2.65 4.18 -4.56
N ASP A 160 3.27 5.14 -5.20
CA ASP A 160 4.54 5.67 -4.71
C ASP A 160 4.19 6.75 -3.67
N HIS A 161 3.99 6.31 -2.43
CA HIS A 161 3.86 7.24 -1.31
C HIS A 161 5.21 7.94 -1.16
N LYS A 162 5.20 9.27 -1.29
CA LYS A 162 6.41 10.08 -1.10
C LYS A 162 7.03 9.71 0.24
N ALA A 163 8.31 9.39 0.23
CA ALA A 163 9.07 9.15 1.44
C ALA A 163 9.86 10.42 1.79
N PHE A 164 9.84 10.81 3.05
CA PHE A 164 10.74 11.83 3.57
C PHE A 164 12.15 11.24 3.63
N ASP A 165 13.11 11.89 2.99
CA ASP A 165 14.49 11.40 2.79
C ASP A 165 15.55 12.20 3.58
N GLY A 166 15.13 13.17 4.38
CA GLY A 166 16.00 13.91 5.29
C GLY A 166 16.33 13.14 6.58
N LEU A 167 17.34 13.61 7.32
CA LEU A 167 17.66 13.08 8.64
C LEU A 167 16.65 13.54 9.69
N ILE A 168 16.12 12.59 10.46
CA ILE A 168 15.26 12.84 11.62
C ILE A 168 16.09 12.61 12.89
N GLU A 169 16.53 13.67 13.52
CA GLU A 169 17.19 13.64 14.82
C GLU A 169 16.20 14.04 15.92
N ILE A 170 16.05 13.19 16.92
CA ILE A 170 15.09 13.33 18.01
C ILE A 170 15.86 13.51 19.32
N GLU A 171 15.54 14.55 20.08
CA GLU A 171 15.98 14.73 21.46
C GLU A 171 15.00 14.02 22.41
N LEU A 172 15.48 12.99 23.10
CA LEU A 172 14.69 12.21 24.06
C LEU A 172 14.64 12.88 25.46
N GLY A 173 15.60 13.73 25.77
CA GLY A 173 15.73 14.38 27.07
C GLY A 173 17.16 14.74 27.40
N ILE A 174 17.47 14.80 28.69
CA ILE A 174 18.76 15.28 29.24
C ILE A 174 19.36 14.20 30.11
N LEU A 175 20.64 13.86 29.89
CA LEU A 175 21.38 12.90 30.75
C LEU A 175 21.38 13.36 32.21
N SER A 176 21.06 12.42 33.11
CA SER A 176 21.08 12.70 34.56
C SER A 176 22.49 12.92 35.13
N ALA A 177 23.52 12.52 34.40
CA ALA A 177 24.90 12.56 34.85
C ALA A 177 25.53 13.96 34.69
N ASP A 178 25.31 14.63 33.54
CA ASP A 178 26.02 15.85 33.16
C ASP A 178 25.13 16.92 32.51
N GLY A 179 23.82 16.63 32.35
CA GLY A 179 22.89 17.55 31.72
C GLY A 179 22.99 17.67 30.19
N SER A 180 23.77 16.79 29.53
CA SER A 180 23.89 16.81 28.08
C SER A 180 22.63 16.24 27.41
N PRO A 181 22.25 16.68 26.17
CA PRO A 181 21.07 16.20 25.48
C PRO A 181 21.27 14.76 25.02
N VAL A 182 20.19 13.96 25.09
CA VAL A 182 20.11 12.58 24.58
C VAL A 182 19.47 12.62 23.20
N ASN A 183 20.28 12.66 22.17
CA ASN A 183 19.84 12.70 20.79
C ASN A 183 19.90 11.32 20.12
N VAL A 184 18.88 11.02 19.32
CA VAL A 184 18.78 9.78 18.54
C VAL A 184 18.53 10.13 17.08
N ARG A 185 19.38 9.63 16.19
CA ARG A 185 19.20 9.73 14.74
C ARG A 185 18.25 8.63 14.30
N PHE A 186 16.95 8.94 14.28
CA PHE A 186 15.85 7.97 14.21
C PHE A 186 15.85 7.13 12.93
N ASN A 187 16.14 7.77 11.79
CA ASN A 187 16.16 7.10 10.48
C ASN A 187 17.56 6.87 9.91
N ASP A 188 18.58 6.93 10.75
CA ASP A 188 19.94 6.53 10.38
C ASP A 188 20.13 5.03 10.67
N ARG A 189 20.27 4.24 9.60
CA ARG A 189 20.49 2.80 9.69
C ARG A 189 21.72 2.41 10.49
N ASN A 190 22.78 3.23 10.43
CA ASN A 190 24.02 2.95 11.15
C ASN A 190 23.86 3.09 12.68
N ALA A 191 22.90 3.93 13.13
CA ALA A 191 22.60 4.15 14.53
C ALA A 191 21.42 3.28 15.00
N LEU A 192 20.38 3.12 14.16
CA LEU A 192 19.09 2.53 14.56
C LEU A 192 18.49 1.66 13.43
N ASP A 193 18.76 0.36 13.45
CA ASP A 193 18.14 -0.60 12.55
C ASP A 193 17.77 -1.87 13.33
N PRO A 194 16.50 -2.22 13.45
CA PRO A 194 15.28 -1.63 12.83
C PRO A 194 14.80 -0.33 13.50
N GLN A 195 14.07 0.48 12.74
CA GLN A 195 13.55 1.80 13.14
C GLN A 195 12.19 1.71 13.84
N HIS A 196 12.02 0.73 14.73
CA HIS A 196 10.85 0.60 15.59
C HIS A 196 11.21 1.03 17.01
N ILE A 197 10.23 1.53 17.75
CA ILE A 197 10.39 1.99 19.13
C ILE A 197 9.49 1.18 20.05
N ALA A 198 10.02 0.76 21.19
CA ALA A 198 9.24 0.21 22.29
C ALA A 198 9.42 1.07 23.55
N ILE A 199 8.32 1.40 24.22
CA ILE A 199 8.33 2.16 25.46
C ILE A 199 7.63 1.34 26.53
N ALA A 200 8.32 1.09 27.66
CA ALA A 200 7.73 0.46 28.82
C ALA A 200 7.78 1.40 30.04
N GLY A 201 6.69 1.42 30.84
CA GLY A 201 6.64 2.23 32.04
C GLY A 201 5.26 2.19 32.70
N MET A 202 5.18 2.27 34.02
CA MET A 202 3.94 2.27 34.78
C MET A 202 3.09 3.53 34.50
N ALA A 203 1.83 3.52 34.96
CA ALA A 203 0.97 4.72 34.89
C ALA A 203 1.64 5.91 35.59
N GLY A 204 1.55 7.11 34.98
CA GLY A 204 2.16 8.32 35.54
C GLY A 204 3.69 8.45 35.33
N SER A 205 4.35 7.49 34.66
CA SER A 205 5.81 7.58 34.42
C SER A 205 6.21 8.58 33.33
N GLY A 206 5.27 9.10 32.53
CA GLY A 206 5.51 10.09 31.47
C GLY A 206 5.52 9.52 30.05
N LYS A 207 5.15 8.24 29.84
CA LYS A 207 5.15 7.59 28.51
C LYS A 207 4.45 8.39 27.41
N THR A 208 3.20 8.79 27.67
CA THR A 208 2.36 9.48 26.68
C THR A 208 2.94 10.86 26.33
N GLU A 209 3.50 11.58 27.30
CA GLU A 209 4.13 12.88 27.07
C GLU A 209 5.43 12.75 26.27
N LEU A 210 6.26 11.75 26.58
CA LEU A 210 7.46 11.46 25.80
C LEU A 210 7.07 11.06 24.35
N MET A 211 6.05 10.23 24.17
CA MET A 211 5.62 9.83 22.84
C MET A 211 5.06 10.99 22.03
N LYS A 212 4.23 11.86 22.63
CA LYS A 212 3.75 13.09 21.98
C LYS A 212 4.94 13.99 21.57
N ASP A 213 5.95 14.09 22.41
CA ASP A 213 7.13 14.87 22.10
C ASP A 213 7.95 14.28 20.94
N ILE A 214 8.15 12.96 20.92
CA ILE A 214 8.79 12.26 19.81
C ILE A 214 8.02 12.48 18.50
N LEU A 215 6.68 12.30 18.50
CA LEU A 215 5.85 12.51 17.32
C LEU A 215 5.85 13.96 16.83
N TYR A 216 5.84 14.91 17.76
CA TYR A 216 5.96 16.32 17.42
C TYR A 216 7.29 16.59 16.69
N GLN A 217 8.41 16.11 17.23
CA GLN A 217 9.72 16.29 16.61
C GLN A 217 9.79 15.61 15.23
N ILE A 218 9.26 14.38 15.09
CA ILE A 218 9.18 13.66 13.81
C ILE A 218 8.37 14.47 12.79
N ASN A 219 7.21 14.99 13.21
CA ASN A 219 6.35 15.78 12.33
C ASN A 219 7.03 17.09 11.88
N GLN A 220 7.70 17.80 12.80
CA GLN A 220 8.42 19.03 12.48
C GLN A 220 9.63 18.77 11.57
N LYS A 221 10.45 17.75 11.88
CA LYS A 221 11.62 17.39 11.08
C LYS A 221 11.26 16.80 9.73
N GLY A 222 10.14 16.07 9.67
CA GLY A 222 9.58 15.52 8.43
C GLY A 222 8.83 16.54 7.58
N GLU A 223 8.89 17.84 7.92
CA GLU A 223 8.28 18.96 7.17
C GLU A 223 6.79 18.74 6.86
N GLY A 224 6.12 17.95 7.68
CA GLY A 224 4.73 17.55 7.48
C GLY A 224 4.49 16.49 6.37
N ASP A 225 5.51 16.03 5.67
CA ASP A 225 5.40 14.94 4.68
C ASP A 225 5.27 13.57 5.38
N LEU A 226 5.97 13.36 6.49
CA LEU A 226 5.88 12.13 7.28
C LEU A 226 4.64 12.14 8.16
N LYS A 227 3.68 11.27 7.84
CA LYS A 227 2.41 11.16 8.54
C LYS A 227 2.44 10.08 9.62
N PHE A 228 1.46 10.16 10.54
CA PHE A 228 1.31 9.16 11.59
C PHE A 228 -0.14 8.88 11.95
N ILE A 229 -0.37 7.71 12.56
CA ILE A 229 -1.58 7.39 13.31
C ILE A 229 -1.23 7.04 14.75
N PHE A 230 -1.98 7.59 15.69
CA PHE A 230 -1.89 7.29 17.11
C PHE A 230 -3.17 6.61 17.58
N PHE A 231 -3.07 5.37 18.04
CA PHE A 231 -4.16 4.65 18.68
C PHE A 231 -4.14 4.91 20.18
N ASP A 232 -5.06 5.75 20.65
CA ASP A 232 -5.28 6.04 22.08
C ASP A 232 -6.29 5.05 22.66
N TYR A 233 -5.78 4.00 23.28
CA TYR A 233 -6.60 2.93 23.86
C TYR A 233 -7.21 3.27 25.22
N LYS A 234 -6.77 4.36 25.86
CA LYS A 234 -7.33 4.88 27.12
C LYS A 234 -8.53 5.76 26.86
N GLY A 235 -8.54 6.47 25.74
CA GLY A 235 -9.55 7.46 25.42
C GLY A 235 -9.51 8.63 26.43
N GLU A 236 -8.33 9.24 26.60
CA GLU A 236 -8.10 10.31 27.60
C GLU A 236 -8.93 11.58 27.33
N GLY A 237 -9.65 11.64 26.19
CA GLY A 237 -10.45 12.78 25.80
C GLY A 237 -9.64 14.03 25.42
N GLN A 238 -10.34 15.11 25.04
CA GLN A 238 -9.68 16.36 24.62
C GLN A 238 -9.31 17.23 25.82
N SER A 239 -8.23 16.92 26.52
CA SER A 239 -7.60 17.85 27.45
C SER A 239 -7.00 19.06 26.71
N GLY A 240 -6.75 20.19 27.42
CA GLY A 240 -6.10 21.37 26.83
C GLY A 240 -4.73 21.06 26.22
N GLN A 241 -3.96 20.15 26.83
CA GLN A 241 -2.65 19.71 26.36
C GLN A 241 -2.76 18.88 25.07
N LEU A 242 -3.75 18.02 24.95
CA LEU A 242 -4.00 17.29 23.71
C LEU A 242 -4.38 18.23 22.56
N LYS A 243 -5.22 19.25 22.80
CA LYS A 243 -5.57 20.26 21.78
C LYS A 243 -4.32 20.96 21.24
N THR A 244 -3.36 21.29 22.11
CA THR A 244 -2.11 21.91 21.70
C THR A 244 -1.29 20.98 20.81
N PHE A 245 -1.18 19.69 21.16
CA PHE A 245 -0.50 18.68 20.37
C PHE A 245 -1.15 18.49 18.99
N LEU A 246 -2.47 18.36 18.94
CA LEU A 246 -3.22 18.18 17.69
C LEU A 246 -3.00 19.37 16.74
N LYS A 247 -3.04 20.60 17.28
CA LYS A 247 -2.77 21.80 16.50
C LYS A 247 -1.32 21.85 15.99
N ALA A 248 -0.35 21.57 16.86
CA ALA A 248 1.08 21.65 16.55
C ALA A 248 1.51 20.62 15.50
N THR A 249 0.81 19.49 15.39
CA THR A 249 1.10 18.41 14.44
C THR A 249 0.12 18.35 13.27
N ASN A 250 -0.80 19.31 13.16
CA ASN A 250 -1.90 19.28 12.18
C ASN A 250 -2.60 17.90 12.16
N CYS A 251 -2.97 17.42 13.35
CA CYS A 251 -3.50 16.08 13.56
C CYS A 251 -5.02 16.11 13.69
N GLU A 252 -5.70 15.26 12.92
CA GLU A 252 -7.15 15.06 13.03
C GLU A 252 -7.47 14.20 14.26
N PHE A 253 -8.32 14.70 15.14
CA PHE A 253 -8.83 13.94 16.29
C PHE A 253 -10.13 13.24 15.93
N VAL A 254 -10.13 11.93 16.09
CA VAL A 254 -11.31 11.07 15.88
C VAL A 254 -11.64 10.36 17.18
N ASP A 255 -12.74 10.75 17.83
CA ASP A 255 -13.37 9.96 18.88
C ASP A 255 -14.51 9.15 18.26
N ILE A 256 -14.30 7.84 18.14
CA ILE A 256 -15.26 6.94 17.48
C ILE A 256 -16.63 6.93 18.16
N LYS A 257 -16.69 7.25 19.46
CA LYS A 257 -17.95 7.33 20.18
C LYS A 257 -18.78 8.55 19.78
N GLU A 258 -18.12 9.68 19.54
CA GLU A 258 -18.77 10.95 19.27
C GLU A 258 -18.98 11.23 17.78
N LYS A 259 -18.05 10.74 16.94
CA LYS A 259 -18.05 11.00 15.51
C LYS A 259 -17.71 9.73 14.73
N ALA A 260 -18.48 9.45 13.70
CA ALA A 260 -18.16 8.35 12.78
C ALA A 260 -16.74 8.52 12.21
N PHE A 261 -15.95 7.48 12.28
CA PHE A 261 -14.66 7.42 11.60
C PHE A 261 -14.89 7.10 10.13
N GLN A 262 -14.92 8.13 9.30
CA GLN A 262 -15.11 8.00 7.86
C GLN A 262 -13.90 7.31 7.21
N PHE A 263 -13.81 6.01 7.38
CA PHE A 263 -12.72 5.18 6.94
C PHE A 263 -13.25 3.85 6.38
N ASN A 264 -12.89 3.55 5.12
CA ASN A 264 -13.22 2.27 4.52
C ASN A 264 -12.00 1.32 4.59
N PRO A 265 -12.02 0.28 5.44
CA PRO A 265 -10.91 -0.65 5.56
C PRO A 265 -10.68 -1.51 4.31
N LEU A 266 -11.52 -1.40 3.29
CA LEU A 266 -11.43 -2.10 2.02
C LEU A 266 -10.99 -1.21 0.85
N ALA A 267 -10.79 0.10 1.08
CA ALA A 267 -10.43 1.04 0.03
C ALA A 267 -9.05 0.76 -0.64
N TYR A 268 -8.21 -0.07 -0.02
CA TYR A 268 -6.94 -0.50 -0.62
C TYR A 268 -7.10 -1.59 -1.69
N VAL A 269 -8.24 -2.29 -1.73
CA VAL A 269 -8.45 -3.42 -2.64
C VAL A 269 -8.46 -2.95 -4.09
N ASN A 270 -7.61 -3.53 -4.92
CA ASN A 270 -7.58 -3.18 -6.34
C ASN A 270 -8.76 -3.83 -7.08
N ILE A 271 -9.79 -3.03 -7.39
CA ILE A 271 -11.01 -3.51 -8.09
C ILE A 271 -10.70 -3.92 -9.53
N ALA A 272 -9.78 -3.22 -10.20
CA ALA A 272 -9.52 -3.39 -11.63
C ALA A 272 -8.67 -4.62 -11.95
N ASN A 273 -7.72 -4.99 -11.07
CA ASN A 273 -6.85 -6.14 -11.26
C ASN A 273 -7.38 -7.35 -10.48
N GLU A 274 -7.88 -8.37 -11.16
CA GLU A 274 -8.52 -9.54 -10.55
C GLU A 274 -7.56 -10.32 -9.63
N ARG A 275 -6.33 -10.54 -10.05
CA ARG A 275 -5.34 -11.29 -9.26
C ARG A 275 -4.92 -10.54 -7.99
N ALA A 276 -4.70 -9.22 -8.10
CA ALA A 276 -4.40 -8.39 -6.94
C ALA A 276 -5.60 -8.29 -5.99
N ARG A 277 -6.81 -8.13 -6.54
CA ARG A 277 -8.06 -8.13 -5.79
C ARG A 277 -8.22 -9.39 -4.94
N ASP A 278 -8.03 -10.57 -5.54
CA ASP A 278 -8.17 -11.84 -4.82
C ASP A 278 -7.15 -11.98 -3.69
N GLY A 279 -5.93 -11.49 -3.88
CA GLY A 279 -4.92 -11.38 -2.83
C GLY A 279 -5.36 -10.47 -1.67
N HIS A 280 -5.84 -9.29 -1.99
CA HIS A 280 -6.33 -8.30 -1.01
C HIS A 280 -7.58 -8.79 -0.27
N ILE A 281 -8.52 -9.44 -0.95
CA ILE A 281 -9.71 -10.06 -0.33
C ILE A 281 -9.26 -11.10 0.71
N LYS A 282 -8.29 -11.95 0.39
CA LYS A 282 -7.76 -12.94 1.33
C LYS A 282 -7.09 -12.28 2.53
N MET A 283 -6.34 -11.19 2.32
CA MET A 283 -5.75 -10.43 3.43
C MET A 283 -6.83 -9.88 4.38
N PHE A 284 -7.88 -9.27 3.84
CA PHE A 284 -8.98 -8.76 4.65
C PHE A 284 -9.73 -9.89 5.36
N ARG A 285 -10.05 -10.97 4.66
CA ARG A 285 -10.67 -12.17 5.25
C ARG A 285 -9.86 -12.68 6.44
N ASP A 286 -8.55 -12.87 6.26
CA ASP A 286 -7.67 -13.40 7.29
C ASP A 286 -7.56 -12.42 8.48
N ALA A 287 -7.63 -11.12 8.20
CA ALA A 287 -7.71 -10.10 9.24
C ALA A 287 -9.00 -10.22 10.08
N VAL A 288 -10.17 -10.35 9.46
CA VAL A 288 -11.42 -10.55 10.19
C VAL A 288 -11.38 -11.82 11.03
N LEU A 289 -10.91 -12.93 10.44
CA LEU A 289 -10.80 -14.22 11.15
C LEU A 289 -9.83 -14.18 12.35
N ALA A 290 -8.85 -13.31 12.30
CA ALA A 290 -7.90 -13.15 13.39
C ALA A 290 -8.48 -12.43 14.62
N ILE A 291 -9.64 -11.78 14.50
CA ILE A 291 -10.31 -11.10 15.62
C ILE A 291 -10.76 -12.12 16.68
N ASP A 292 -11.29 -13.27 16.25
CA ASP A 292 -11.73 -14.32 17.16
C ASP A 292 -11.27 -15.73 16.73
N ARG A 293 -10.58 -16.42 17.61
CA ARG A 293 -10.01 -17.78 17.39
C ARG A 293 -11.04 -18.89 17.17
N ARG A 294 -12.29 -18.66 17.54
CA ARG A 294 -13.36 -19.63 17.36
C ARG A 294 -13.79 -19.77 15.89
N MET A 295 -13.35 -18.85 15.04
CA MET A 295 -13.60 -18.91 13.62
C MET A 295 -12.64 -19.88 12.91
N GLY A 296 -13.20 -20.81 12.14
CA GLY A 296 -12.45 -21.88 11.47
C GLY A 296 -12.64 -21.90 9.96
N ALA A 297 -12.41 -23.07 9.36
CA ALA A 297 -12.45 -23.22 7.90
C ALA A 297 -13.82 -22.90 7.28
N LYS A 298 -14.93 -23.16 7.99
CA LYS A 298 -16.28 -22.86 7.50
C LYS A 298 -16.48 -21.35 7.38
N GLN A 299 -16.21 -20.60 8.45
CA GLN A 299 -16.32 -19.14 8.49
C GLN A 299 -15.38 -18.48 7.47
N ARG A 300 -14.19 -19.05 7.27
CA ARG A 300 -13.27 -18.61 6.22
C ARG A 300 -13.91 -18.68 4.82
N ASN A 301 -14.52 -19.82 4.48
CA ASN A 301 -15.15 -20.00 3.17
C ASN A 301 -16.38 -19.10 3.01
N TYR A 302 -17.21 -18.95 4.04
CA TYR A 302 -18.38 -18.09 4.00
C TYR A 302 -17.97 -16.63 3.76
N LEU A 303 -17.04 -16.12 4.55
CA LEU A 303 -16.56 -14.74 4.40
C LEU A 303 -15.88 -14.51 3.04
N GLU A 304 -15.09 -15.47 2.54
CA GLU A 304 -14.49 -15.35 1.21
C GLU A 304 -15.55 -15.26 0.11
N THR A 305 -16.61 -16.08 0.17
CA THR A 305 -17.72 -16.04 -0.79
C THR A 305 -18.45 -14.69 -0.73
N VAL A 306 -18.78 -14.21 0.46
CA VAL A 306 -19.44 -12.93 0.68
C VAL A 306 -18.60 -11.75 0.14
N LEU A 307 -17.30 -11.74 0.44
CA LEU A 307 -16.38 -10.72 -0.09
C LEU A 307 -16.31 -10.74 -1.61
N GLN A 308 -16.23 -11.94 -2.23
CA GLN A 308 -16.24 -12.04 -3.69
C GLN A 308 -17.55 -11.51 -4.30
N ASN A 309 -18.69 -11.78 -3.69
CA ASN A 309 -19.99 -11.26 -4.13
C ASN A 309 -20.00 -9.72 -4.06
N CYS A 310 -19.61 -9.14 -2.95
CA CYS A 310 -19.54 -7.68 -2.77
C CYS A 310 -18.62 -7.04 -3.82
N PHE A 311 -17.42 -7.59 -4.05
CA PHE A 311 -16.48 -7.06 -5.04
C PHE A 311 -16.88 -7.32 -6.50
N ASN A 312 -17.68 -8.33 -6.80
CA ASN A 312 -18.26 -8.48 -8.12
C ASN A 312 -19.28 -7.38 -8.44
N ASN A 313 -20.03 -6.92 -7.45
CA ASN A 313 -20.89 -5.75 -7.58
C ASN A 313 -20.07 -4.46 -7.77
N SER A 314 -18.94 -4.33 -7.09
CA SER A 314 -18.03 -3.18 -7.19
C SER A 314 -17.41 -3.02 -8.57
N LYS A 315 -17.17 -4.10 -9.32
CA LYS A 315 -16.73 -4.03 -10.73
C LYS A 315 -17.71 -3.25 -11.61
N ARG A 316 -19.00 -3.31 -11.29
CA ARG A 316 -20.07 -2.64 -12.05
C ARG A 316 -20.27 -1.18 -11.61
N THR A 317 -20.10 -0.91 -10.33
CA THR A 317 -20.34 0.43 -9.74
C THR A 317 -19.11 1.32 -9.69
N GLY A 318 -17.90 0.74 -9.78
CA GLY A 318 -16.62 1.43 -9.58
C GLY A 318 -16.35 1.84 -8.12
N LYS A 319 -17.23 1.46 -7.17
CA LYS A 319 -17.11 1.81 -5.75
C LYS A 319 -16.65 0.61 -4.93
N HIS A 320 -15.79 0.83 -3.92
CA HIS A 320 -15.43 -0.21 -2.96
C HIS A 320 -16.63 -0.56 -2.07
N PRO A 321 -16.84 -1.85 -1.75
CA PRO A 321 -17.78 -2.20 -0.69
C PRO A 321 -17.22 -1.71 0.65
N ASN A 322 -18.09 -1.39 1.59
CA ASN A 322 -17.74 -1.04 2.96
C ASN A 322 -18.16 -2.17 3.93
N ILE A 323 -17.90 -1.99 5.21
CA ILE A 323 -18.26 -3.00 6.23
C ILE A 323 -19.75 -3.28 6.26
N ASN A 324 -20.60 -2.26 6.08
CA ASN A 324 -22.06 -2.44 6.09
C ASN A 324 -22.54 -3.25 4.89
N ASP A 325 -21.90 -3.10 3.72
CA ASP A 325 -22.21 -3.90 2.54
C ASP A 325 -21.86 -5.38 2.77
N ILE A 326 -20.71 -5.64 3.40
CA ILE A 326 -20.27 -7.01 3.73
C ILE A 326 -21.18 -7.61 4.82
N HIS A 327 -21.53 -6.83 5.83
CA HIS A 327 -22.44 -7.25 6.89
C HIS A 327 -23.82 -7.64 6.33
N ALA A 328 -24.40 -6.82 5.48
CA ALA A 328 -25.69 -7.09 4.85
C ALA A 328 -25.63 -8.36 3.96
N GLU A 329 -24.61 -8.47 3.10
CA GLU A 329 -24.40 -9.64 2.23
C GLU A 329 -24.17 -10.91 3.06
N LEU A 330 -23.46 -10.83 4.19
CA LEU A 330 -23.20 -11.98 5.07
C LEU A 330 -24.51 -12.50 5.69
N HIS A 331 -25.33 -11.61 6.23
CA HIS A 331 -26.63 -12.00 6.80
C HIS A 331 -27.55 -12.60 5.74
N GLN A 332 -27.61 -12.02 4.54
CA GLN A 332 -28.37 -12.57 3.43
C GLN A 332 -27.84 -13.96 3.01
N TYR A 333 -26.51 -14.12 2.92
CA TYR A 333 -25.89 -15.41 2.60
C TYR A 333 -26.25 -16.49 3.63
N TYR A 334 -26.26 -16.15 4.95
CA TYR A 334 -26.62 -17.08 6.02
C TYR A 334 -28.11 -17.48 5.93
N GLU A 335 -29.00 -16.53 5.66
CA GLU A 335 -30.43 -16.77 5.50
C GLU A 335 -30.71 -17.67 4.29
N ASP A 336 -30.18 -17.35 3.11
CA ASP A 336 -30.38 -18.08 1.87
C ASP A 336 -29.90 -19.54 1.98
N ASN A 337 -28.81 -19.75 2.72
CA ASN A 337 -28.23 -21.08 2.90
C ASN A 337 -28.68 -21.78 4.19
N ARG A 338 -29.62 -21.18 4.95
CA ARG A 338 -30.15 -21.70 6.22
C ARG A 338 -29.05 -22.03 7.23
N ILE A 339 -28.04 -21.17 7.33
CA ILE A 339 -26.92 -21.31 8.27
C ILE A 339 -27.30 -20.61 9.57
N ALA A 340 -27.08 -21.26 10.70
CA ALA A 340 -27.28 -20.63 12.00
C ALA A 340 -26.23 -19.54 12.24
N LEU A 341 -26.65 -18.41 12.86
CA LEU A 341 -25.73 -17.33 13.25
C LEU A 341 -24.62 -17.86 14.15
N ASP A 342 -23.42 -17.37 13.96
CA ASP A 342 -22.22 -17.86 14.62
C ASP A 342 -21.24 -16.72 15.00
N THR A 343 -20.02 -17.07 15.36
CA THR A 343 -19.00 -16.10 15.75
C THR A 343 -18.67 -15.09 14.63
N LEU A 344 -18.73 -15.51 13.35
CA LEU A 344 -18.46 -14.61 12.23
C LEU A 344 -19.52 -13.50 12.14
N THR A 345 -20.80 -13.86 12.24
CA THR A 345 -21.87 -12.86 12.25
C THR A 345 -21.73 -11.90 13.42
N SER A 346 -21.41 -12.42 14.64
CA SER A 346 -21.19 -11.57 15.82
C SER A 346 -20.02 -10.59 15.64
N VAL A 347 -18.93 -11.01 15.04
CA VAL A 347 -17.77 -10.12 14.74
C VAL A 347 -18.16 -9.06 13.71
N MET A 348 -18.93 -9.44 12.69
CA MET A 348 -19.37 -8.48 11.67
C MET A 348 -20.41 -7.50 12.20
N ASP A 349 -21.29 -7.93 13.13
CA ASP A 349 -22.23 -7.06 13.86
C ASP A 349 -21.48 -5.99 14.67
N GLU A 350 -20.44 -6.39 15.41
CA GLU A 350 -19.58 -5.48 16.16
C GLU A 350 -18.84 -4.47 15.25
N LEU A 351 -18.31 -4.94 14.12
CA LEU A 351 -17.65 -4.08 13.14
C LEU A 351 -18.62 -3.09 12.50
N ALA A 352 -19.80 -3.53 12.09
CA ALA A 352 -20.84 -2.67 11.50
C ALA A 352 -21.37 -1.66 12.52
N GLY A 353 -21.52 -2.05 13.80
CA GLY A 353 -21.94 -1.19 14.89
C GLY A 353 -20.87 -0.20 15.40
N SER A 354 -19.64 -0.30 14.93
CA SER A 354 -18.49 0.45 15.47
C SER A 354 -18.36 1.90 14.98
N ASN A 355 -19.30 2.43 14.24
CA ASN A 355 -19.23 3.77 13.60
C ASN A 355 -18.00 4.00 12.70
N MET A 356 -17.33 2.92 12.24
CA MET A 356 -16.14 3.01 11.41
C MET A 356 -16.42 3.38 9.95
N THR A 357 -17.66 3.30 9.48
CA THR A 357 -17.93 3.23 8.03
C THR A 357 -19.16 4.03 7.58
N VAL A 358 -19.54 5.06 8.30
CA VAL A 358 -20.65 5.93 7.87
C VAL A 358 -20.09 6.97 6.89
N PHE A 359 -20.41 6.81 5.61
CA PHE A 359 -20.10 7.79 4.55
C PHE A 359 -21.39 8.52 4.17
N GLU A 360 -21.44 9.82 4.33
CA GLU A 360 -22.55 10.64 3.86
C GLU A 360 -22.63 10.68 2.33
N ASP A 361 -21.48 10.57 1.64
CA ASP A 361 -21.37 10.74 0.18
C ASP A 361 -21.00 9.45 -0.59
N GLY A 362 -20.89 8.30 0.06
CA GLY A 362 -20.53 7.02 -0.58
C GLY A 362 -19.11 6.94 -1.13
N GLY A 363 -18.18 7.75 -0.59
CA GLY A 363 -16.75 7.74 -0.95
C GLY A 363 -15.92 6.77 -0.10
N ASP A 364 -14.62 6.60 -0.45
CA ASP A 364 -13.69 5.70 0.25
C ASP A 364 -13.21 6.22 1.61
N GLY A 365 -13.61 7.43 2.00
CA GLY A 365 -13.27 8.04 3.28
C GLY A 365 -11.84 8.60 3.37
N ILE A 366 -11.34 8.66 4.61
CA ILE A 366 -10.02 9.22 4.90
C ILE A 366 -8.93 8.28 4.40
N LYS A 367 -8.00 8.80 3.59
CA LYS A 367 -6.74 8.13 3.32
C LYS A 367 -5.80 8.38 4.49
N LEU A 368 -5.49 7.31 5.24
CA LEU A 368 -4.63 7.41 6.42
C LEU A 368 -3.21 7.85 6.09
N SER A 369 -2.70 7.47 4.92
CA SER A 369 -1.36 7.87 4.44
C SER A 369 -1.19 9.39 4.23
N ASP A 370 -2.28 10.12 4.06
CA ASP A 370 -2.24 11.55 3.72
C ASP A 370 -2.43 12.47 4.94
N LYS A 371 -2.75 11.91 6.12
CA LYS A 371 -3.08 12.67 7.32
C LYS A 371 -2.41 12.17 8.58
N ASN A 372 -2.20 13.06 9.54
CA ASN A 372 -1.95 12.70 10.92
C ASN A 372 -3.29 12.44 11.60
N VAL A 373 -3.45 11.29 12.24
CA VAL A 373 -4.69 10.89 12.89
C VAL A 373 -4.44 10.49 14.34
N TYR A 374 -5.21 11.04 15.26
CA TYR A 374 -5.29 10.61 16.65
C TYR A 374 -6.63 9.93 16.87
N LEU A 375 -6.61 8.60 16.96
CA LEU A 375 -7.80 7.78 17.07
C LEU A 375 -8.06 7.40 18.53
N SER A 376 -9.06 8.03 19.13
CA SER A 376 -9.51 7.75 20.51
C SER A 376 -10.44 6.55 20.54
N LEU A 377 -10.07 5.56 21.35
CA LEU A 377 -10.77 4.28 21.54
C LEU A 377 -11.19 4.11 23.00
N PRO A 378 -12.18 4.85 23.50
CA PRO A 378 -12.55 4.84 24.90
C PRO A 378 -13.04 3.45 25.37
N SER A 379 -12.87 3.16 26.67
CA SER A 379 -13.26 1.87 27.28
C SER A 379 -14.75 1.54 27.15
N THR A 380 -15.59 2.55 26.94
CA THR A 380 -17.03 2.39 26.69
C THR A 380 -17.38 1.65 25.38
N LEU A 381 -16.41 1.59 24.45
CA LEU A 381 -16.50 0.76 23.27
C LEU A 381 -16.14 -0.67 23.61
N GLY A 382 -16.56 -1.51 24.18
CA GLY A 382 -16.15 -2.90 24.50
C GLY A 382 -14.75 -3.32 23.98
N LYS A 383 -14.16 -4.26 24.64
CA LYS A 383 -12.79 -4.71 24.30
C LYS A 383 -12.69 -5.25 22.88
N MET A 384 -13.67 -6.04 22.42
CA MET A 384 -13.69 -6.67 21.11
C MET A 384 -13.77 -5.60 20.01
N ALA A 385 -14.69 -4.64 20.12
CA ALA A 385 -14.83 -3.57 19.14
C ALA A 385 -13.53 -2.76 18.99
N ARG A 386 -12.91 -2.33 20.12
CA ARG A 386 -11.63 -1.61 20.08
C ARG A 386 -10.52 -2.40 19.40
N GLN A 387 -10.40 -3.69 19.72
CA GLN A 387 -9.42 -4.56 19.09
C GLN A 387 -9.69 -4.73 17.60
N ALA A 388 -10.94 -4.93 17.20
CA ALA A 388 -11.35 -5.08 15.81
C ALA A 388 -11.04 -3.82 14.98
N ILE A 389 -11.33 -2.64 15.52
CA ILE A 389 -11.04 -1.35 14.88
C ILE A 389 -9.53 -1.19 14.61
N VAL A 390 -8.71 -1.33 15.66
CA VAL A 390 -7.24 -1.22 15.51
C VAL A 390 -6.74 -2.22 14.49
N PHE A 391 -7.27 -3.42 14.53
CA PHE A 391 -6.87 -4.50 13.64
C PHE A 391 -7.20 -4.20 12.18
N MET A 392 -8.41 -3.70 11.89
CA MET A 392 -8.81 -3.30 10.54
C MET A 392 -7.95 -2.15 10.02
N VAL A 393 -7.65 -1.17 10.86
CA VAL A 393 -6.79 -0.03 10.49
C VAL A 393 -5.34 -0.48 10.26
N LEU A 394 -4.80 -1.35 11.11
CA LEU A 394 -3.45 -1.90 10.92
C LEU A 394 -3.35 -2.75 9.65
N ASN A 395 -4.37 -3.57 9.36
CA ASN A 395 -4.42 -4.34 8.13
C ASN A 395 -4.48 -3.45 6.89
N TYR A 396 -5.26 -2.36 6.95
CA TYR A 396 -5.30 -1.37 5.87
C TYR A 396 -3.91 -0.75 5.64
N ILE A 397 -3.25 -0.26 6.71
CA ILE A 397 -1.91 0.34 6.61
C ILE A 397 -0.91 -0.67 6.04
N TYR A 398 -0.93 -1.91 6.54
CA TYR A 398 -0.08 -2.96 6.01
C TYR A 398 -0.31 -3.18 4.52
N ALA A 399 -1.57 -3.32 4.10
CA ALA A 399 -1.93 -3.57 2.71
C ALA A 399 -1.58 -2.38 1.79
N GLU A 400 -1.73 -1.15 2.29
CA GLU A 400 -1.41 0.06 1.53
C GLU A 400 0.09 0.19 1.25
N PHE A 401 0.94 -0.16 2.23
CA PHE A 401 2.38 0.02 2.10
C PHE A 401 3.12 -1.22 1.57
N ILE A 402 2.60 -2.44 1.75
CA ILE A 402 3.31 -3.66 1.32
C ILE A 402 3.56 -3.68 -0.20
N ASP A 403 2.64 -3.14 -0.98
CA ASP A 403 2.72 -3.07 -2.43
C ASP A 403 3.57 -1.89 -2.94
N THR A 404 4.06 -1.01 -2.05
CA THR A 404 4.96 0.08 -2.45
C THR A 404 6.38 -0.44 -2.72
N ASN A 405 7.20 0.35 -3.40
CA ASN A 405 8.62 0.03 -3.55
C ASN A 405 9.35 0.11 -2.20
N ASP A 406 10.39 -0.70 -2.02
CA ASP A 406 11.29 -0.56 -0.89
C ASP A 406 11.96 0.82 -0.94
N VAL A 407 12.12 1.45 0.23
CA VAL A 407 12.87 2.70 0.32
C VAL A 407 14.36 2.42 0.08
N GLN A 408 14.99 3.23 -0.75
CA GLN A 408 16.42 3.12 -1.02
C GLN A 408 17.20 3.84 0.07
N ILE A 409 18.10 3.12 0.75
CA ILE A 409 18.97 3.70 1.76
C ILE A 409 20.01 4.55 1.06
N GLN A 410 20.18 5.79 1.52
CA GLN A 410 21.17 6.71 0.98
C GLN A 410 22.60 6.30 1.36
N GLU A 411 23.60 6.78 0.64
CA GLU A 411 25.02 6.48 0.90
C GLU A 411 25.46 6.90 2.33
N ASN A 412 24.87 7.95 2.87
CA ASN A 412 25.13 8.42 4.25
C ASN A 412 24.43 7.59 5.33
N GLY A 413 23.70 6.52 4.96
CA GLY A 413 22.98 5.64 5.88
C GLY A 413 21.56 6.10 6.21
N ILE A 414 21.10 7.25 5.71
CA ILE A 414 19.73 7.72 5.94
C ILE A 414 18.76 6.81 5.19
N LYS A 415 17.76 6.30 5.91
CA LYS A 415 16.66 5.51 5.37
C LYS A 415 15.40 6.37 5.26
N PRO A 416 14.87 6.58 4.06
CA PRO A 416 13.64 7.36 3.88
C PRO A 416 12.46 6.76 4.63
N MET A 417 11.57 7.61 5.14
CA MET A 417 10.41 7.20 5.91
C MET A 417 9.10 7.71 5.29
N ARG A 418 8.05 6.89 5.35
CA ARG A 418 6.72 7.19 4.79
C ARG A 418 5.66 7.40 5.85
N TYR A 419 5.71 6.59 6.91
CA TYR A 419 4.61 6.57 7.88
C TYR A 419 5.06 6.10 9.27
N VAL A 420 4.35 6.56 10.30
CA VAL A 420 4.56 6.12 11.69
C VAL A 420 3.24 5.63 12.28
N VAL A 421 3.26 4.41 12.84
CA VAL A 421 2.13 3.81 13.54
C VAL A 421 2.44 3.78 15.03
N VAL A 422 1.59 4.38 15.86
CA VAL A 422 1.76 4.37 17.32
C VAL A 422 0.61 3.62 17.99
N ILE A 423 0.96 2.63 18.80
CA ILE A 423 0.01 1.77 19.51
C ILE A 423 0.21 1.98 21.01
N ASP A 424 -0.71 2.73 21.64
CA ASP A 424 -0.73 2.83 23.11
C ASP A 424 -1.40 1.58 23.70
N GLU A 425 -1.02 1.23 24.93
CA GLU A 425 -1.47 0.01 25.65
C GLU A 425 -1.28 -1.28 24.83
N ALA A 426 -0.10 -1.43 24.19
CA ALA A 426 0.23 -2.53 23.29
C ALA A 426 0.02 -3.94 23.91
N HIS A 427 0.03 -4.08 25.25
CA HIS A 427 -0.27 -5.33 25.94
C HIS A 427 -1.64 -5.91 25.57
N ASN A 428 -2.61 -5.06 25.20
CA ASN A 428 -3.93 -5.52 24.75
C ASN A 428 -3.87 -6.32 23.44
N PHE A 429 -2.81 -6.15 22.66
CA PHE A 429 -2.58 -6.80 21.37
C PHE A 429 -1.53 -7.90 21.49
N LEU A 430 -0.45 -7.65 22.24
CA LEU A 430 0.66 -8.57 22.40
C LEU A 430 0.26 -9.89 23.09
N GLY A 431 -0.76 -9.87 23.96
CA GLY A 431 -1.30 -11.05 24.62
C GLY A 431 -2.12 -11.99 23.71
N SER A 432 -2.62 -11.51 22.57
CA SER A 432 -3.39 -12.32 21.62
C SER A 432 -2.48 -12.87 20.52
N VAL A 433 -2.47 -14.21 20.31
CA VAL A 433 -1.59 -14.85 19.29
C VAL A 433 -1.89 -14.29 17.89
N ASN A 434 -3.15 -14.18 17.50
CA ASN A 434 -3.52 -13.72 16.16
C ASN A 434 -3.14 -12.25 15.92
N MET A 435 -3.35 -11.40 16.93
CA MET A 435 -2.97 -9.98 16.84
C MET A 435 -1.45 -9.82 16.82
N ARG A 436 -0.75 -10.64 17.59
CA ARG A 436 0.71 -10.69 17.61
C ARG A 436 1.28 -11.09 16.25
N GLU A 437 0.71 -12.09 15.58
CA GLU A 437 1.15 -12.52 14.24
C GLU A 437 1.08 -11.37 13.21
N ILE A 438 0.05 -10.56 13.26
CA ILE A 438 -0.06 -9.39 12.35
C ILE A 438 0.92 -8.29 12.73
N LEU A 439 1.08 -7.99 14.02
CA LEU A 439 2.10 -7.04 14.46
C LEU A 439 3.50 -7.51 14.06
N GLU A 440 3.78 -8.81 14.23
CA GLU A 440 5.03 -9.42 13.79
C GLU A 440 5.26 -9.23 12.29
N LYS A 441 4.24 -9.53 11.49
CA LYS A 441 4.27 -9.37 10.04
C LYS A 441 4.50 -7.91 9.66
N MET A 442 3.81 -6.97 10.30
CA MET A 442 4.04 -5.54 10.10
C MET A 442 5.50 -5.16 10.43
N LEU A 443 5.98 -5.51 11.60
CA LEU A 443 7.34 -5.17 12.06
C LEU A 443 8.43 -5.71 11.13
N ARG A 444 8.23 -6.90 10.54
CA ARG A 444 9.22 -7.52 9.64
C ARG A 444 9.15 -7.01 8.21
N GLU A 445 7.95 -6.87 7.66
CA GLU A 445 7.75 -6.68 6.22
C GLU A 445 7.65 -5.20 5.83
N ILE A 446 6.87 -4.37 6.55
CA ILE A 446 6.71 -2.96 6.16
C ILE A 446 7.90 -2.05 6.54
N ARG A 447 8.86 -2.59 7.30
CA ARG A 447 10.12 -1.89 7.59
C ARG A 447 10.86 -1.46 6.32
N SER A 448 10.94 -2.36 5.33
CA SER A 448 11.58 -2.05 4.04
C SER A 448 10.83 -0.98 3.24
N LYS A 449 9.56 -0.74 3.59
CA LYS A 449 8.68 0.26 2.97
C LYS A 449 8.79 1.65 3.60
N GLY A 450 9.66 1.83 4.60
CA GLY A 450 9.81 3.10 5.32
C GLY A 450 8.71 3.37 6.35
N VAL A 451 8.07 2.32 6.88
CA VAL A 451 7.06 2.45 7.94
C VAL A 451 7.66 2.05 9.28
N SER A 452 7.51 2.91 10.28
CA SER A 452 7.90 2.63 11.67
C SER A 452 6.69 2.30 12.53
N VAL A 453 6.88 1.37 13.46
CA VAL A 453 5.88 1.06 14.49
C VAL A 453 6.46 1.42 15.85
N MET A 454 5.70 2.16 16.65
CA MET A 454 6.03 2.55 18.01
C MET A 454 4.99 1.93 18.94
N MET A 455 5.45 1.17 19.93
CA MET A 455 4.59 0.47 20.88
C MET A 455 4.82 1.00 22.28
N ILE A 456 3.75 1.25 23.01
CA ILE A 456 3.78 1.72 24.39
C ILE A 456 3.06 0.69 25.26
N SER A 457 3.70 0.24 26.34
CA SER A 457 3.09 -0.68 27.30
C SER A 457 3.42 -0.34 28.75
N GLN A 458 2.73 -0.98 29.70
CA GLN A 458 2.88 -0.69 31.12
C GLN A 458 4.09 -1.39 31.74
N GLY A 459 4.50 -2.53 31.19
CA GLY A 459 5.62 -3.32 31.70
C GLY A 459 6.55 -3.82 30.60
N MET A 460 7.77 -4.14 30.98
CA MET A 460 8.75 -4.82 30.10
C MET A 460 8.30 -6.24 29.73
N GLU A 461 7.57 -6.89 30.62
CA GLU A 461 7.07 -8.26 30.49
C GLU A 461 6.11 -8.41 29.32
N ASP A 462 5.39 -7.35 28.99
CA ASP A 462 4.42 -7.34 27.88
C ASP A 462 5.09 -7.66 26.54
N TYR A 463 6.37 -7.31 26.40
CA TYR A 463 7.16 -7.55 25.19
C TYR A 463 7.79 -8.95 25.13
N LYS A 464 7.76 -9.71 26.25
CA LYS A 464 8.27 -11.07 26.31
C LYS A 464 7.17 -12.08 26.03
N GLN A 465 6.92 -12.36 24.78
CA GLN A 465 5.86 -13.28 24.36
C GLN A 465 6.41 -14.60 23.82
N GLN A 466 5.70 -15.70 24.07
CA GLN A 466 6.08 -17.01 23.56
C GLN A 466 5.91 -17.04 22.03
N GLY A 467 6.96 -17.45 21.32
CA GLY A 467 6.94 -17.62 19.87
C GLY A 467 7.30 -16.38 19.06
N PHE A 468 7.46 -15.19 19.67
CA PHE A 468 7.92 -13.99 18.98
C PHE A 468 8.88 -13.16 19.82
N ASP A 469 10.03 -12.86 19.25
CA ASP A 469 11.06 -12.01 19.87
C ASP A 469 10.90 -10.56 19.42
N PHE A 470 10.14 -9.77 20.18
CA PHE A 470 9.97 -8.34 19.94
C PHE A 470 11.28 -7.56 20.09
N ALA A 471 12.17 -7.99 21.00
CA ALA A 471 13.45 -7.31 21.23
C ALA A 471 14.33 -7.30 19.99
N SER A 472 14.28 -8.36 19.16
CA SER A 472 15.01 -8.43 17.89
C SER A 472 14.45 -7.50 16.80
N GLN A 473 13.20 -7.06 16.94
CA GLN A 473 12.52 -6.19 15.97
C GLN A 473 12.53 -4.70 16.38
N VAL A 474 13.03 -4.40 17.59
CA VAL A 474 13.06 -3.05 18.13
C VAL A 474 14.47 -2.69 18.56
N LYS A 475 15.06 -1.67 17.96
CA LYS A 475 16.41 -1.22 18.34
C LYS A 475 16.37 -0.15 19.42
N LEU A 476 15.38 0.75 19.40
CA LEU A 476 15.21 1.79 20.40
C LEU A 476 14.14 1.34 21.41
N ALA A 477 14.59 0.72 22.49
CA ALA A 477 13.77 0.43 23.66
C ALA A 477 14.02 1.50 24.73
N ILE A 478 12.93 2.09 25.24
CA ILE A 478 12.95 3.16 26.25
C ILE A 478 12.22 2.66 27.47
N LEU A 479 12.93 2.54 28.59
CA LEU A 479 12.39 2.05 29.84
C LEU A 479 12.18 3.22 30.81
N LEU A 480 10.93 3.58 31.06
CA LEU A 480 10.56 4.51 32.12
C LEU A 480 10.36 3.76 33.45
N ASN A 481 9.96 4.49 34.50
CA ASN A 481 9.72 3.91 35.81
C ASN A 481 8.69 2.78 35.72
N VAL A 482 9.06 1.58 36.20
CA VAL A 482 8.28 0.34 36.25
C VAL A 482 8.27 -0.23 37.66
N GLN A 483 7.25 -1.04 37.98
CA GLN A 483 7.21 -1.75 39.28
C GLN A 483 8.27 -2.84 39.35
N ASN A 484 8.35 -3.64 38.30
CA ASN A 484 9.33 -4.74 38.23
C ASN A 484 10.65 -4.23 37.66
N LYS A 485 11.67 -4.09 38.51
CA LYS A 485 13.02 -3.65 38.12
C LYS A 485 13.99 -4.84 37.98
N HIS A 486 13.49 -6.02 37.56
CA HIS A 486 14.31 -7.21 37.46
C HIS A 486 15.31 -7.10 36.29
N ILE A 487 16.61 -7.28 36.61
CA ILE A 487 17.70 -7.05 35.65
C ILE A 487 17.62 -7.91 34.39
N ASN A 488 17.20 -9.18 34.49
CA ASN A 488 17.10 -10.06 33.32
C ASN A 488 15.97 -9.65 32.37
N THR A 489 14.85 -9.12 32.90
CA THR A 489 13.77 -8.58 32.09
C THR A 489 14.19 -7.28 31.41
N ALA A 490 14.93 -6.44 32.14
CA ALA A 490 15.48 -5.21 31.58
C ALA A 490 16.52 -5.50 30.46
N LYS A 491 17.37 -6.51 30.65
CA LYS A 491 18.33 -6.97 29.61
C LYS A 491 17.61 -7.51 28.38
N TYR A 492 16.52 -8.23 28.56
CA TYR A 492 15.71 -8.67 27.43
C TYR A 492 15.10 -7.49 26.67
N PHE A 493 14.53 -6.53 27.39
CA PHE A 493 13.82 -5.38 26.78
C PHE A 493 14.78 -4.35 26.17
N LEU A 494 15.83 -3.95 26.89
CA LEU A 494 16.79 -2.91 26.48
C LEU A 494 17.95 -3.45 25.61
N GLY A 495 18.09 -4.77 25.51
CA GLY A 495 19.28 -5.41 24.96
C GLY A 495 20.38 -5.63 26.00
N THR A 496 21.35 -6.49 25.68
CA THR A 496 22.47 -6.82 26.56
C THR A 496 23.37 -5.59 26.76
N PRO A 497 23.57 -5.09 28.00
CA PRO A 497 24.38 -3.92 28.25
C PRO A 497 25.88 -4.27 28.23
N THR A 498 26.72 -3.27 27.97
CA THR A 498 28.18 -3.37 28.13
C THR A 498 28.59 -3.56 29.58
N SER A 499 27.80 -3.04 30.53
CA SER A 499 27.99 -3.15 31.97
C SER A 499 26.67 -3.42 32.69
N GLU A 500 26.51 -4.61 33.25
CA GLU A 500 25.35 -4.97 34.09
C GLU A 500 25.27 -4.13 35.37
N ALA A 501 26.42 -3.78 35.95
CA ALA A 501 26.47 -2.93 37.13
C ALA A 501 25.94 -1.52 36.85
N THR A 502 26.22 -0.97 35.66
CA THR A 502 25.68 0.33 35.21
C THR A 502 24.18 0.24 35.01
N LEU A 503 23.68 -0.80 34.33
CA LEU A 503 22.24 -1.02 34.16
C LEU A 503 21.53 -1.21 35.51
N SER A 504 22.10 -1.98 36.43
CA SER A 504 21.52 -2.19 37.75
C SER A 504 21.40 -0.89 38.56
N ARG A 505 22.43 -0.05 38.54
CA ARG A 505 22.38 1.28 39.18
C ARG A 505 21.33 2.18 38.53
N ALA A 506 21.27 2.20 37.22
CA ALA A 506 20.26 2.99 36.48
C ALA A 506 18.83 2.53 36.82
N LEU A 507 18.57 1.22 36.91
CA LEU A 507 17.27 0.67 37.30
C LEU A 507 16.86 1.06 38.75
N GLN A 508 17.82 1.07 39.69
CA GLN A 508 17.56 1.52 41.07
C GLN A 508 17.23 3.02 41.12
N SER A 509 17.88 3.82 40.29
CA SER A 509 17.69 5.28 40.21
C SER A 509 16.52 5.69 39.32
N LEU A 510 15.76 4.75 38.79
CA LEU A 510 14.65 5.01 37.88
C LEU A 510 13.43 5.51 38.67
N GLU A 511 13.07 6.75 38.45
CA GLU A 511 11.98 7.51 39.08
C GLU A 511 10.97 7.98 38.03
N PRO A 512 9.81 8.52 38.41
CA PRO A 512 8.91 9.19 37.44
C PRO A 512 9.65 10.25 36.62
N GLN A 513 9.34 10.36 35.34
CA GLN A 513 9.96 11.28 34.37
C GLN A 513 11.43 10.99 34.05
N LYS A 514 12.01 9.90 34.58
CA LYS A 514 13.32 9.39 34.16
C LYS A 514 13.15 8.14 33.29
N ALA A 515 14.07 7.95 32.37
CA ALA A 515 14.10 6.79 31.48
C ALA A 515 15.52 6.26 31.28
N ILE A 516 15.59 4.99 30.86
CA ILE A 516 16.83 4.32 30.47
C ILE A 516 16.74 3.92 29.00
N ILE A 517 17.80 4.18 28.25
CA ILE A 517 18.07 3.57 26.92
C ILE A 517 19.40 2.82 26.97
N ASN A 518 19.58 1.85 26.04
CA ASN A 518 20.82 1.10 25.90
C ASN A 518 21.18 0.95 24.41
N LEU A 519 21.68 2.01 23.79
CA LEU A 519 22.13 1.97 22.40
C LEU A 519 23.60 1.52 22.26
N LYS A 520 24.48 2.09 23.06
CA LYS A 520 25.91 1.70 23.19
C LYS A 520 26.20 1.24 24.60
N GLU A 521 25.71 2.00 25.57
CA GLU A 521 25.78 1.74 27.01
C GLU A 521 24.48 2.19 27.67
N PRO A 522 24.11 1.66 28.86
CA PRO A 522 22.94 2.11 29.59
C PRO A 522 23.07 3.57 30.03
N GLN A 523 22.12 4.40 29.61
CA GLN A 523 22.05 5.82 29.93
C GLN A 523 20.76 6.13 30.67
N LEU A 524 20.86 6.75 31.84
CA LEU A 524 19.73 7.28 32.60
C LEU A 524 19.57 8.77 32.27
N PHE A 525 18.36 9.18 31.91
CA PHE A 525 18.07 10.56 31.52
C PHE A 525 16.69 11.02 31.99
N GLU A 526 16.51 12.32 32.18
CA GLU A 526 15.22 12.96 32.37
C GLU A 526 14.54 13.13 31.00
N ILE A 527 13.30 12.64 30.85
CA ILE A 527 12.60 12.62 29.58
C ILE A 527 12.18 14.03 29.13
N SER A 528 12.24 14.27 27.82
CA SER A 528 11.55 15.38 27.18
C SER A 528 10.04 15.18 27.29
N GLN A 529 9.29 16.26 27.48
CA GLN A 529 7.85 16.25 27.65
C GLN A 529 7.23 17.30 26.74
N PHE A 530 6.23 16.89 25.93
CA PHE A 530 5.62 17.78 24.95
C PHE A 530 5.08 19.08 25.56
N TRP A 531 4.45 19.03 26.71
CA TRP A 531 3.86 20.21 27.35
C TRP A 531 4.89 21.24 27.84
N LYS A 532 6.16 20.86 27.99
CA LYS A 532 7.27 21.77 28.34
C LYS A 532 7.85 22.52 27.13
N ARG A 533 7.48 22.11 25.89
CA ARG A 533 7.94 22.80 24.69
C ARG A 533 7.27 24.17 24.55
N LYS A 534 8.06 25.17 24.26
CA LYS A 534 7.57 26.49 23.85
C LYS A 534 7.19 26.42 22.37
N LEU A 535 5.89 26.35 22.08
CA LEU A 535 5.31 26.25 20.75
C LEU A 535 5.02 27.61 20.16
#